data_5d9140789858e4da5fcba0c2367a5cc4
#
_entry.id   5d9140789858e4da5fcba0c2367a5cc4
#
_cell.length_a   1.000
_cell.length_b   1.000
_cell.length_c   1.000
_cell.angle_alpha   90.00
_cell.angle_beta   90.00
_cell.angle_gamma   90.00
#
_symmetry.space_group_name_H-M   'P 1'
#
loop_
_entity.id
_entity.type
_entity.pdbx_description
1 polymer ?
#
loop_
_entity_poly.entity_id
_entity_poly.type
_entity_poly.pdbx_seq_one_letter_code
_entity_poly.pdbx_strand_id
1 'polypeptide(L)'
;MSKSIIQKRTGKYERECFLCREEIGAFVELSHTGLHKHHFMHGSYRKKAEHFGLWAYVCNERHHEHGPEAPHENKEVDLHLQQVAQREFERRYSHEQWMREFGKNYL
;
A
#
# COMPACT_ATOMS: atom_id res chain seq x y z
N MET A 1 -9.78 0.88 -14.08
CA MET A 1 -8.89 0.72 -12.91
C MET A 1 -9.15 1.81 -11.89
N SER A 2 -9.27 1.44 -10.64
CA SER A 2 -9.43 2.40 -9.56
C SER A 2 -8.12 3.09 -9.24
N LYS A 3 -8.19 4.36 -8.89
CA LYS A 3 -7.02 5.09 -8.41
C LYS A 3 -6.70 4.66 -6.99
N SER A 4 -5.42 4.74 -6.61
CA SER A 4 -5.02 4.48 -5.23
C SER A 4 -5.63 5.52 -4.30
N ILE A 5 -6.22 5.05 -3.21
CA ILE A 5 -6.66 5.95 -2.13
C ILE A 5 -5.57 6.09 -1.06
N ILE A 6 -4.52 5.31 -1.17
CA ILE A 6 -3.41 5.27 -0.21
C ILE A 6 -2.30 6.21 -0.62
N GLN A 7 -1.86 6.12 -1.88
CA GLN A 7 -0.76 6.93 -2.39
C GLN A 7 -1.28 8.08 -3.23
N LYS A 8 -1.13 9.29 -2.72
CA LYS A 8 -1.54 10.49 -3.42
C LYS A 8 -0.40 10.97 -4.31
N ARG A 9 -0.76 11.58 -5.42
CA ARG A 9 0.22 12.25 -6.27
C ARG A 9 0.73 13.49 -5.53
N THR A 10 1.98 13.43 -5.10
CA THR A 10 2.61 14.55 -4.42
C THR A 10 3.92 14.85 -5.13
N GLY A 11 4.03 16.03 -5.73
CA GLY A 11 5.25 16.48 -6.36
C GLY A 11 5.33 16.21 -7.86
N LYS A 12 6.54 16.23 -8.38
CA LYS A 12 6.85 16.21 -9.81
C LYS A 12 6.53 14.87 -10.49
N TYR A 13 6.64 13.78 -9.76
CA TYR A 13 6.45 12.44 -10.30
C TYR A 13 5.21 11.80 -9.73
N GLU A 14 4.49 11.05 -10.59
CA GLU A 14 3.26 10.37 -10.19
C GLU A 14 3.50 9.12 -9.35
N ARG A 15 4.72 8.57 -9.40
CA ARG A 15 5.06 7.31 -8.78
C ARG A 15 6.30 7.43 -7.93
N GLU A 16 6.24 6.87 -6.75
CA GLU A 16 7.37 6.74 -5.85
C GLU A 16 7.10 5.56 -4.92
N CYS A 17 8.15 5.03 -4.28
CA CYS A 17 7.95 3.95 -3.33
C CYS A 17 7.26 4.49 -2.07
N PHE A 18 6.09 3.94 -1.77
CA PHE A 18 5.31 4.33 -0.61
C PHE A 18 6.10 4.15 0.70
N LEU A 19 6.78 3.01 0.84
CA LEU A 19 7.55 2.71 2.05
C LEU A 19 8.80 3.58 2.19
N CYS A 20 9.49 3.86 1.08
CA CYS A 20 10.63 4.77 1.12
C CYS A 20 10.18 6.19 1.54
N ARG A 21 9.02 6.63 1.05
CA ARG A 21 8.49 7.93 1.44
C ARG A 21 8.18 8.00 2.93
N GLU A 22 7.65 6.93 3.50
CA GLU A 22 7.39 6.88 4.94
C GLU A 22 8.69 6.95 5.76
N GLU A 23 9.73 6.27 5.30
CA GLU A 23 11.01 6.23 6.01
C GLU A 23 11.79 7.54 5.94
N ILE A 24 11.79 8.17 4.78
CA ILE A 24 12.66 9.33 4.49
C ILE A 24 11.97 10.66 4.78
N GLY A 25 10.64 10.69 4.63
CA GLY A 25 9.88 11.92 4.87
C GLY A 25 9.61 12.71 3.58
N ALA A 26 9.00 13.87 3.74
CA ALA A 26 8.35 14.60 2.65
C ALA A 26 9.28 15.44 1.77
N PHE A 27 10.50 15.73 2.22
CA PHE A 27 11.35 16.73 1.57
C PHE A 27 12.47 16.17 0.70
N VAL A 28 12.54 14.83 0.55
CA VAL A 28 13.55 14.19 -0.26
C VAL A 28 12.93 13.68 -1.55
N GLU A 29 13.58 13.94 -2.68
CA GLU A 29 13.13 13.42 -3.96
C GLU A 29 13.51 11.94 -4.06
N LEU A 30 12.54 11.12 -4.44
CA LEU A 30 12.73 9.68 -4.58
C LEU A 30 12.72 9.26 -6.06
N SER A 31 13.37 8.14 -6.35
CA SER A 31 13.34 7.56 -7.67
C SER A 31 11.93 7.20 -8.08
N HIS A 32 11.61 7.43 -9.34
CA HIS A 32 10.32 7.06 -9.93
C HIS A 32 10.44 5.88 -10.89
N THR A 33 11.59 5.20 -10.88
CA THR A 33 11.85 4.02 -11.71
C THR A 33 12.01 2.78 -10.83
N GLY A 34 11.88 1.61 -11.45
CA GLY A 34 12.02 0.35 -10.73
C GLY A 34 10.94 0.12 -9.69
N LEU A 35 9.72 0.56 -9.97
CA LEU A 35 8.60 0.46 -9.05
C LEU A 35 7.62 -0.60 -9.49
N HIS A 36 7.02 -1.28 -8.52
CA HIS A 36 5.97 -2.26 -8.75
C HIS A 36 4.70 -1.87 -8.00
N LYS A 37 3.57 -2.11 -8.64
CA LYS A 37 2.26 -1.94 -8.01
C LYS A 37 2.06 -3.07 -7.02
N HIS A 38 1.86 -2.73 -5.76
CA HIS A 38 1.65 -3.71 -4.69
C HIS A 38 0.25 -3.54 -4.11
N HIS A 39 -0.53 -4.63 -4.11
CA HIS A 39 -1.85 -4.65 -3.49
C HIS A 39 -1.68 -4.97 -2.01
N PHE A 40 -2.28 -4.15 -1.15
CA PHE A 40 -2.10 -4.26 0.29
C PHE A 40 -2.87 -5.43 0.91
N MET A 41 -3.85 -5.96 0.19
CA MET A 41 -4.56 -7.17 0.59
C MET A 41 -4.28 -8.28 -0.42
N HIS A 42 -4.00 -9.46 0.08
CA HIS A 42 -3.50 -10.58 -0.73
C HIS A 42 -4.56 -11.66 -0.97
N GLY A 43 -4.20 -12.64 -1.79
CA GLY A 43 -5.00 -13.81 -2.06
C GLY A 43 -6.33 -13.44 -2.70
N SER A 44 -7.42 -13.97 -2.16
CA SER A 44 -8.76 -13.73 -2.69
C SER A 44 -9.21 -12.27 -2.56
N TYR A 45 -8.53 -11.47 -1.75
CA TYR A 45 -8.87 -10.06 -1.55
C TYR A 45 -8.15 -9.11 -2.50
N ARG A 46 -7.28 -9.61 -3.36
CA ARG A 46 -6.52 -8.77 -4.29
C ARG A 46 -7.42 -8.00 -5.24
N LYS A 47 -8.46 -8.62 -5.76
CA LYS A 47 -9.42 -7.96 -6.65
C LYS A 47 -10.19 -6.85 -5.94
N LYS A 48 -10.57 -7.10 -4.69
CA LYS A 48 -11.22 -6.08 -3.87
C LYS A 48 -10.28 -4.92 -3.58
N ALA A 49 -9.01 -5.21 -3.28
CA ALA A 49 -7.99 -4.18 -3.08
C ALA A 49 -7.86 -3.30 -4.33
N GLU A 50 -7.82 -3.90 -5.52
CA GLU A 50 -7.79 -3.14 -6.76
C GLU A 50 -9.03 -2.27 -6.92
N HIS A 51 -10.19 -2.83 -6.66
CA HIS A 51 -11.46 -2.12 -6.79
C HIS A 51 -11.55 -0.90 -5.86
N PHE A 52 -11.11 -1.05 -4.61
CA PHE A 52 -11.17 0.01 -3.63
C PHE A 52 -9.94 0.92 -3.60
N GLY A 53 -8.97 0.66 -4.44
CA GLY A 53 -7.75 1.48 -4.50
C GLY A 53 -6.78 1.23 -3.35
N LEU A 54 -6.79 0.03 -2.76
CA LEU A 54 -5.90 -0.34 -1.66
C LEU A 54 -4.57 -0.89 -2.19
N TRP A 55 -3.86 -0.03 -2.88
CA TRP A 55 -2.56 -0.37 -3.48
C TRP A 55 -1.68 0.86 -3.55
N ALA A 56 -0.38 0.63 -3.66
CA ALA A 56 0.59 1.70 -3.87
C ALA A 56 1.81 1.13 -4.59
N TYR A 57 2.66 2.00 -5.10
CA TYR A 57 3.92 1.57 -5.69
C TYR A 57 4.98 1.36 -4.60
N VAL A 58 5.77 0.31 -4.75
CA VAL A 58 6.91 0.03 -3.87
C VAL A 58 8.12 -0.30 -4.73
N CYS A 59 9.31 -0.03 -4.23
CA CYS A 59 10.53 -0.26 -4.99
C CYS A 59 10.85 -1.75 -5.08
N ASN A 60 11.40 -2.13 -6.23
CA ASN A 60 11.69 -3.53 -6.52
C ASN A 60 12.77 -4.12 -5.62
N GLU A 61 13.79 -3.33 -5.31
CA GLU A 61 14.96 -3.84 -4.61
C GLU A 61 14.74 -4.08 -3.12
N ARG A 62 14.03 -3.17 -2.46
CA ARG A 62 13.97 -3.15 -1.01
C ARG A 62 12.63 -3.57 -0.44
N HIS A 63 11.55 -3.13 -1.07
CA HIS A 63 10.23 -3.20 -0.47
C HIS A 63 9.26 -4.13 -1.20
N HIS A 64 9.64 -4.80 -2.27
CA HIS A 64 8.70 -5.65 -2.99
C HIS A 64 9.14 -7.10 -3.06
N GLU A 65 10.11 -7.46 -3.90
CA GLU A 65 10.42 -8.88 -4.13
C GLU A 65 11.71 -9.39 -3.51
N HIS A 66 12.72 -8.54 -3.41
CA HIS A 66 14.09 -8.99 -3.12
C HIS A 66 14.72 -8.40 -1.87
N GLY A 67 14.09 -7.46 -1.23
CA GLY A 67 14.67 -6.81 -0.06
C GLY A 67 14.22 -7.43 1.25
N PRO A 68 14.97 -7.23 2.34
CA PRO A 68 14.59 -7.73 3.66
C PRO A 68 13.33 -7.06 4.21
N GLU A 69 12.93 -5.94 3.62
CA GLU A 69 11.73 -5.21 4.01
C GLU A 69 10.57 -5.44 3.03
N ALA A 70 10.71 -6.41 2.11
CA ALA A 70 9.63 -6.75 1.20
C ALA A 70 8.46 -7.36 1.98
N PRO A 71 7.21 -6.96 1.68
CA PRO A 71 6.04 -7.49 2.41
C PRO A 71 5.93 -9.00 2.38
N HIS A 72 6.36 -9.64 1.30
CA HIS A 72 6.31 -11.10 1.18
C HIS A 72 7.31 -11.80 2.08
N GLU A 73 8.37 -11.11 2.48
CA GLU A 73 9.43 -11.65 3.32
C GLU A 73 9.35 -11.17 4.77
N ASN A 74 8.58 -10.12 5.03
CA ASN A 74 8.53 -9.48 6.34
C ASN A 74 7.09 -9.26 6.78
N LYS A 75 6.64 -10.07 7.74
CA LYS A 75 5.26 -10.03 8.23
C LYS A 75 4.89 -8.70 8.90
N GLU A 76 5.86 -8.04 9.53
CA GLU A 76 5.62 -6.75 10.17
C GLU A 76 5.34 -5.66 9.14
N VAL A 77 6.08 -5.65 8.05
CA VAL A 77 5.85 -4.71 6.96
C VAL A 77 4.50 -4.99 6.30
N ASP A 78 4.19 -6.26 6.06
CA ASP A 78 2.91 -6.65 5.47
C ASP A 78 1.74 -6.23 6.37
N LEU A 79 1.85 -6.46 7.67
CA LEU A 79 0.82 -6.03 8.63
C LEU A 79 0.67 -4.50 8.64
N HIS A 80 1.79 -3.77 8.58
CA HIS A 80 1.74 -2.31 8.50
C HIS A 80 0.94 -1.84 7.29
N LEU A 81 1.17 -2.44 6.12
CA LEU A 81 0.43 -2.09 4.91
C LEU A 81 -1.05 -2.44 5.02
N GLN A 82 -1.38 -3.58 5.62
CA GLN A 82 -2.77 -3.96 5.86
C GLN A 82 -3.47 -2.99 6.81
N GLN A 83 -2.76 -2.52 7.82
CA GLN A 83 -3.30 -1.50 8.73
C GLN A 83 -3.51 -0.16 8.02
N VAL A 84 -2.57 0.25 7.17
CA VAL A 84 -2.73 1.45 6.35
C VAL A 84 -3.96 1.33 5.46
N ALA A 85 -4.12 0.17 4.81
CA ALA A 85 -5.26 -0.09 3.94
C ALA A 85 -6.58 0.05 4.71
N GLN A 86 -6.67 -0.57 5.88
CA GLN A 86 -7.88 -0.50 6.69
C GLN A 86 -8.18 0.91 7.15
N ARG A 87 -7.18 1.66 7.62
CA ARG A 87 -7.38 3.05 8.05
C ARG A 87 -7.91 3.92 6.92
N GLU A 88 -7.31 3.82 5.74
CA GLU A 88 -7.72 4.64 4.60
C GLU A 88 -9.12 4.24 4.10
N PHE A 89 -9.42 2.94 4.11
CA PHE A 89 -10.75 2.46 3.76
C PHE A 89 -11.80 3.01 4.72
N GLU A 90 -11.53 2.94 6.03
CA GLU A 90 -12.49 3.38 7.05
C GLU A 90 -12.68 4.89 7.10
N ARG A 91 -11.76 5.66 6.55
CA ARG A 91 -11.93 7.10 6.37
C ARG A 91 -12.98 7.44 5.31
N ARG A 92 -13.15 6.59 4.31
CA ARG A 92 -14.07 6.81 3.18
C ARG A 92 -15.37 6.04 3.32
N TYR A 93 -15.34 4.93 4.01
CA TYR A 93 -16.48 4.04 4.21
C TYR A 93 -16.68 3.84 5.71
N SER A 94 -16.94 2.63 6.15
CA SER A 94 -17.14 2.35 7.58
C SER A 94 -16.35 1.12 8.01
N HIS A 95 -16.18 0.96 9.32
CA HIS A 95 -15.60 -0.25 9.87
C HIS A 95 -16.46 -1.47 9.55
N GLU A 96 -17.77 -1.33 9.61
CA GLU A 96 -18.69 -2.42 9.27
C GLU A 96 -18.49 -2.89 7.84
N GLN A 97 -18.31 -1.95 6.91
CA GLN A 97 -18.08 -2.30 5.51
C GLN A 97 -16.72 -2.96 5.33
N TRP A 98 -15.69 -2.51 6.04
CA TRP A 98 -14.39 -3.17 6.03
C TRP A 98 -14.52 -4.63 6.46
N MET A 99 -15.19 -4.89 7.56
CA MET A 99 -15.37 -6.26 8.05
C MET A 99 -16.18 -7.11 7.08
N ARG A 100 -17.16 -6.53 6.41
CA ARG A 100 -17.96 -7.22 5.39
C ARG A 100 -17.11 -7.61 4.18
N GLU A 101 -16.24 -6.71 3.74
CA GLU A 101 -15.45 -6.91 2.54
C GLU A 101 -14.20 -7.75 2.78
N PHE A 102 -13.53 -7.58 3.90
CA PHE A 102 -12.24 -8.19 4.17
C PHE A 102 -12.22 -9.17 5.36
N GLY A 103 -13.23 -9.16 6.18
CA GLY A 103 -13.47 -10.18 7.19
C GLY A 103 -12.54 -10.22 8.39
N LYS A 104 -11.59 -9.30 8.51
CA LYS A 104 -10.63 -9.28 9.60
C LYS A 104 -10.24 -7.86 9.99
N ASN A 105 -10.16 -7.61 11.29
CA ASN A 105 -9.69 -6.35 11.84
C ASN A 105 -8.18 -6.41 12.04
N TYR A 106 -7.44 -5.53 11.36
CA TYR A 106 -5.97 -5.46 11.48
C TYR A 106 -5.49 -4.36 12.44
N LEU A 107 -6.41 -3.52 12.89
CA LEU A 107 -6.07 -2.39 13.77
C LEU A 107 -6.08 -2.76 15.25
#